data_f87b170dcf9d3f5f7578444650201cd0
#
_entry.id   f87b170dcf9d3f5f7578444650201cd0
#
_cell.length_a   1.000
_cell.length_b   1.000
_cell.length_c   1.000
_cell.angle_alpha   90.00
_cell.angle_beta   90.00
_cell.angle_gamma   90.00
#
_symmetry.space_group_name_H-M   'P 1'
#
loop_
_entity.id
_entity.type
_entity.pdbx_description
1 polymer ?
#
loop_
_entity_poly.entity_id
_entity_poly.type
_entity_poly.pdbx_seq_one_letter_code
_entity_poly.pdbx_strand_id
1 'polypeptide(L)'
;MRSRKEKNLEGQAGAFVGNAASQNVQMGTDTAIDSMRELLYKAGKISKVGFEQSKGNLFEYIEAAKLQTNMANCGERFDRNPVTDLAAGRGGYGGHTAPDDFRMQRNGRIVGQGQAKYNNSAWRAAQNFVDPKYTDMQRIAPTDQMADIESCLHKMAENGEISKTAYENAVSNLMKKGLTDPSTGIASGGTTTAELQKLRGTDGRVSQQAVRQYAARFEGKQLAREVGTAASNMALIPLPVIMRTSGNRCYHSHCVRYTEFV
;
A
#
# COMPACT_ATOMS: atom_id res chain seq x y z
N MET A 1 -39.34 -22.68 -7.89
CA MET A 1 -38.21 -23.36 -8.59
C MET A 1 -37.53 -22.36 -9.52
N ARG A 2 -36.22 -22.03 -9.31
CA ARG A 2 -35.51 -21.16 -10.23
C ARG A 2 -35.24 -21.86 -11.55
N SER A 3 -35.36 -21.15 -12.66
CA SER A 3 -35.18 -21.71 -14.00
C SER A 3 -33.71 -22.12 -14.26
N ARG A 4 -33.51 -23.08 -15.19
CA ARG A 4 -32.16 -23.53 -15.58
C ARG A 4 -31.31 -22.40 -16.16
N LYS A 5 -31.94 -21.37 -16.78
CA LYS A 5 -31.30 -20.17 -17.30
C LYS A 5 -30.77 -19.26 -16.19
N GLU A 6 -31.54 -19.07 -15.09
CA GLU A 6 -31.12 -18.27 -13.94
C GLU A 6 -29.90 -18.87 -13.23
N LYS A 7 -29.88 -20.19 -13.05
CA LYS A 7 -28.75 -20.92 -12.46
C LYS A 7 -27.45 -20.81 -13.32
N ASN A 8 -27.59 -20.85 -14.64
CA ASN A 8 -26.45 -20.66 -15.55
C ASN A 8 -25.92 -19.23 -15.52
N LEU A 9 -26.77 -18.22 -15.43
CA LEU A 9 -26.36 -16.82 -15.30
C LEU A 9 -25.65 -16.54 -13.96
N GLU A 10 -26.17 -17.09 -12.86
CA GLU A 10 -25.51 -16.99 -11.55
C GLU A 10 -24.13 -17.68 -11.55
N GLY A 11 -23.99 -18.84 -12.17
CA GLY A 11 -22.72 -19.53 -12.31
C GLY A 11 -21.70 -18.79 -13.18
N GLN A 12 -22.13 -18.20 -14.28
CA GLN A 12 -21.28 -17.38 -15.16
C GLN A 12 -20.85 -16.07 -14.48
N ALA A 13 -21.77 -15.42 -13.78
CA ALA A 13 -21.44 -14.21 -13.01
C ALA A 13 -20.43 -14.50 -11.89
N GLY A 14 -20.60 -15.60 -11.16
CA GLY A 14 -19.67 -16.03 -10.12
C GLY A 14 -18.27 -16.35 -10.67
N ALA A 15 -18.18 -17.04 -11.80
CA ALA A 15 -16.90 -17.34 -12.46
C ALA A 15 -16.20 -16.07 -12.97
N PHE A 16 -16.97 -15.12 -13.51
CA PHE A 16 -16.44 -13.85 -13.97
C PHE A 16 -15.87 -13.00 -12.82
N VAL A 17 -16.59 -12.88 -11.71
CA VAL A 17 -16.14 -12.13 -10.52
C VAL A 17 -14.91 -12.81 -9.91
N GLY A 18 -14.87 -14.13 -9.82
CA GLY A 18 -13.73 -14.88 -9.32
C GLY A 18 -12.47 -14.66 -10.17
N ASN A 19 -12.61 -14.62 -11.49
CA ASN A 19 -11.50 -14.39 -12.41
C ASN A 19 -10.94 -12.94 -12.30
N ALA A 20 -11.82 -11.96 -12.21
CA ALA A 20 -11.41 -10.56 -12.01
C ALA A 20 -10.67 -10.36 -10.68
N ALA A 21 -11.16 -10.97 -9.59
CA ALA A 21 -10.48 -10.91 -8.30
C ALA A 21 -9.08 -11.53 -8.33
N SER A 22 -8.91 -12.68 -9.01
CA SER A 22 -7.59 -13.30 -9.19
C SER A 22 -6.63 -12.42 -10.00
N GLN A 23 -7.11 -11.81 -11.08
CA GLN A 23 -6.29 -10.90 -11.89
C GLN A 23 -5.83 -9.67 -11.10
N ASN A 24 -6.71 -9.07 -10.29
CA ASN A 24 -6.37 -7.94 -9.45
C ASN A 24 -5.30 -8.29 -8.41
N VAL A 25 -5.41 -9.45 -7.78
CA VAL A 25 -4.42 -9.89 -6.78
C VAL A 25 -3.08 -10.24 -7.44
N GLN A 26 -3.08 -10.83 -8.64
CA GLN A 26 -1.86 -11.02 -9.42
C GLN A 26 -1.21 -9.69 -9.77
N MET A 27 -1.99 -8.72 -10.23
CA MET A 27 -1.49 -7.36 -10.49
C MET A 27 -0.91 -6.72 -9.23
N GLY A 28 -1.51 -6.99 -8.04
CA GLY A 28 -0.98 -6.57 -6.74
C GLY A 28 0.37 -7.20 -6.43
N THR A 29 0.55 -8.48 -6.72
CA THR A 29 1.82 -9.19 -6.53
C THR A 29 2.91 -8.64 -7.43
N ASP A 30 2.63 -8.45 -8.72
CA ASP A 30 3.58 -7.86 -9.68
C ASP A 30 3.99 -6.45 -9.27
N THR A 31 3.00 -5.63 -8.86
CA THR A 31 3.25 -4.26 -8.36
C THR A 31 4.11 -4.27 -7.09
N ALA A 32 3.89 -5.22 -6.18
CA ALA A 32 4.70 -5.37 -4.98
C ALA A 32 6.16 -5.69 -5.31
N ILE A 33 6.39 -6.63 -6.22
CA ILE A 33 7.73 -7.02 -6.68
C ILE A 33 8.46 -5.84 -7.29
N ASP A 34 7.82 -5.10 -8.20
CA ASP A 34 8.44 -3.95 -8.86
C ASP A 34 8.74 -2.82 -7.87
N SER A 35 7.80 -2.52 -6.95
CA SER A 35 8.01 -1.51 -5.91
C SER A 35 9.14 -1.90 -4.95
N MET A 36 9.28 -3.18 -4.61
CA MET A 36 10.38 -3.64 -3.76
C MET A 36 11.73 -3.60 -4.48
N ARG A 37 11.78 -3.85 -5.77
CA ARG A 37 13.00 -3.63 -6.58
C ARG A 37 13.45 -2.17 -6.57
N GLU A 38 12.51 -1.24 -6.68
CA GLU A 38 12.82 0.20 -6.56
C GLU A 38 13.35 0.56 -5.16
N LEU A 39 12.70 0.06 -4.10
CA LEU A 39 13.17 0.26 -2.73
C LEU A 39 14.59 -0.26 -2.53
N LEU A 40 14.90 -1.47 -3.02
CA LEU A 40 16.23 -2.07 -2.97
C LEU A 40 17.27 -1.25 -3.71
N TYR A 41 16.93 -0.74 -4.90
CA TYR A 41 17.81 0.13 -5.67
C TYR A 41 18.11 1.44 -4.95
N LYS A 42 17.09 2.08 -4.36
CA LYS A 42 17.25 3.31 -3.57
C LYS A 42 18.09 3.05 -2.33
N ALA A 43 17.79 1.98 -1.58
CA ALA A 43 18.56 1.58 -0.40
C ALA A 43 20.04 1.37 -0.72
N GLY A 44 20.36 0.78 -1.87
CA GLY A 44 21.74 0.64 -2.35
C GLY A 44 22.45 1.99 -2.53
N LYS A 45 21.76 2.98 -3.09
CA LYS A 45 22.32 4.33 -3.27
C LYS A 45 22.55 5.08 -1.97
N ILE A 46 21.62 4.96 -1.01
CA ILE A 46 21.67 5.69 0.26
C ILE A 46 22.39 4.93 1.39
N SER A 47 22.82 3.69 1.16
CA SER A 47 23.50 2.87 2.18
C SER A 47 24.82 3.46 2.67
N LYS A 48 25.42 4.40 1.92
CA LYS A 48 26.62 5.14 2.32
C LYS A 48 26.35 6.33 3.24
N VAL A 49 25.09 6.74 3.36
CA VAL A 49 24.61 7.85 4.16
C VAL A 49 24.06 7.33 5.49
N GLY A 50 24.15 8.11 6.56
CA GLY A 50 23.59 7.73 7.86
C GLY A 50 22.08 7.47 7.78
N PHE A 51 21.58 6.51 8.59
CA PHE A 51 20.17 6.15 8.61
C PHE A 51 19.26 7.35 8.89
N GLU A 52 19.64 8.22 9.84
CA GLU A 52 18.86 9.41 10.21
C GLU A 52 18.65 10.38 9.04
N GLN A 53 19.60 10.45 8.11
CA GLN A 53 19.51 11.28 6.91
C GLN A 53 18.70 10.61 5.79
N SER A 54 18.61 9.28 5.81
CA SER A 54 18.02 8.47 4.75
C SER A 54 16.62 7.96 5.05
N LYS A 55 16.22 7.95 6.33
CA LYS A 55 14.96 7.33 6.79
C LYS A 55 13.72 7.96 6.15
N GLY A 56 13.75 9.28 5.86
CA GLY A 56 12.66 9.97 5.17
C GLY A 56 12.40 9.37 3.79
N ASN A 57 13.46 9.24 2.99
CA ASN A 57 13.36 8.64 1.66
C ASN A 57 12.86 7.19 1.72
N LEU A 58 13.36 6.38 2.67
CA LEU A 58 12.87 5.00 2.84
C LEU A 58 11.39 4.95 3.20
N PHE A 59 10.94 5.86 4.08
CA PHE A 59 9.55 5.99 4.46
C PHE A 59 8.65 6.29 3.24
N GLU A 60 9.04 7.25 2.41
CA GLU A 60 8.33 7.62 1.18
C GLU A 60 8.18 6.43 0.23
N TYR A 61 9.28 5.71 -0.04
CA TYR A 61 9.23 4.54 -0.94
C TYR A 61 8.36 3.41 -0.39
N ILE A 62 8.38 3.17 0.92
CA ILE A 62 7.57 2.14 1.56
C ILE A 62 6.07 2.52 1.51
N GLU A 63 5.73 3.77 1.82
CA GLU A 63 4.35 4.26 1.75
C GLU A 63 3.80 4.15 0.33
N ALA A 64 4.58 4.58 -0.66
CA ALA A 64 4.21 4.47 -2.07
C ALA A 64 4.02 3.02 -2.50
N ALA A 65 4.94 2.12 -2.12
CA ALA A 65 4.87 0.70 -2.45
C ALA A 65 3.61 0.04 -1.88
N LYS A 66 3.30 0.33 -0.61
CA LYS A 66 2.09 -0.17 0.06
C LYS A 66 0.82 0.33 -0.63
N LEU A 67 0.75 1.64 -0.92
CA LEU A 67 -0.41 2.22 -1.60
C LEU A 67 -0.62 1.61 -2.99
N GLN A 68 0.43 1.59 -3.83
CA GLN A 68 0.34 1.02 -5.18
C GLN A 68 -0.09 -0.44 -5.17
N THR A 69 0.45 -1.24 -4.24
CA THR A 69 0.06 -2.65 -4.09
C THR A 69 -1.41 -2.79 -3.67
N ASN A 70 -1.87 -1.98 -2.71
CA ASN A 70 -3.26 -2.00 -2.27
C ASN A 70 -4.22 -1.58 -3.38
N MET A 71 -3.84 -0.58 -4.17
CA MET A 71 -4.62 -0.15 -5.35
C MET A 71 -4.68 -1.25 -6.42
N ALA A 72 -3.54 -1.86 -6.75
CA ALA A 72 -3.47 -2.95 -7.72
C ALA A 72 -4.34 -4.14 -7.31
N ASN A 73 -4.37 -4.49 -6.01
CA ASN A 73 -5.26 -5.51 -5.45
C ASN A 73 -6.76 -5.18 -5.63
N CYS A 74 -7.09 -3.90 -5.85
CA CYS A 74 -8.45 -3.43 -6.14
C CYS A 74 -8.71 -3.18 -7.63
N GLY A 75 -7.75 -3.50 -8.50
CA GLY A 75 -7.87 -3.22 -9.94
C GLY A 75 -7.54 -1.79 -10.34
N GLU A 76 -6.97 -1.01 -9.43
CA GLU A 76 -6.66 0.40 -9.61
C GLU A 76 -5.14 0.62 -9.74
N ARG A 77 -4.75 1.68 -10.44
CA ARG A 77 -3.32 2.06 -10.55
C ARG A 77 -3.15 3.55 -10.82
N PHE A 78 -1.98 4.04 -10.46
CA PHE A 78 -1.50 5.35 -10.93
C PHE A 78 -0.78 5.22 -12.27
N ASP A 79 -0.67 6.33 -12.99
CA ASP A 79 0.09 6.39 -14.24
C ASP A 79 1.58 6.13 -14.00
N ARG A 80 2.08 6.49 -12.81
CA ARG A 80 3.49 6.36 -12.39
C ARG A 80 3.60 6.12 -10.89
N ASN A 81 4.82 5.76 -10.44
CA ASN A 81 5.13 5.75 -9.01
C ASN A 81 4.88 7.15 -8.40
N PRO A 82 4.13 7.25 -7.31
CA PRO A 82 3.76 8.54 -6.72
C PRO A 82 4.91 9.30 -6.05
N VAL A 83 6.07 8.69 -5.78
CA VAL A 83 7.21 9.38 -5.15
C VAL A 83 7.81 10.41 -6.10
N THR A 84 7.93 11.67 -5.65
CA THR A 84 8.44 12.77 -6.48
C THR A 84 9.96 12.83 -6.56
N ASP A 85 10.66 12.36 -5.51
CA ASP A 85 12.14 12.29 -5.45
C ASP A 85 12.73 11.19 -6.35
N LEU A 86 11.96 10.61 -7.23
CA LEU A 86 12.50 9.79 -8.31
C LEU A 86 13.29 10.68 -9.27
N ALA A 87 14.41 11.15 -8.73
CA ALA A 87 15.34 11.99 -9.40
C ALA A 87 15.62 11.47 -10.80
N ALA A 88 15.63 12.43 -11.68
CA ALA A 88 16.44 12.48 -12.88
C ALA A 88 16.62 11.13 -13.59
N GLY A 89 15.77 10.85 -14.56
CA GLY A 89 15.99 9.80 -15.53
C GLY A 89 15.02 8.60 -15.50
N ARG A 90 14.13 8.48 -14.52
CA ARG A 90 13.13 7.40 -14.45
C ARG A 90 11.68 7.86 -14.42
N GLY A 91 11.39 9.06 -14.88
CA GLY A 91 10.01 9.53 -15.03
C GLY A 91 9.34 10.06 -13.77
N GLY A 92 10.13 10.47 -12.78
CA GLY A 92 9.63 11.20 -11.62
C GLY A 92 9.10 12.60 -11.96
N TYR A 93 8.25 13.14 -11.08
CA TYR A 93 7.51 14.37 -11.33
C TYR A 93 8.25 15.64 -10.92
N GLY A 94 9.38 15.58 -10.27
CA GLY A 94 10.00 16.75 -9.71
C GLY A 94 11.49 16.63 -9.45
N GLY A 95 12.09 17.77 -9.23
CA GLY A 95 13.43 17.90 -8.65
C GLY A 95 13.33 18.04 -7.14
N HIS A 96 14.49 18.11 -6.46
CA HIS A 96 14.60 18.32 -5.01
C HIS A 96 13.90 19.57 -4.44
N THR A 97 13.34 20.41 -5.30
CA THR A 97 12.62 21.64 -4.95
C THR A 97 11.09 21.49 -4.99
N ALA A 98 10.57 20.34 -5.38
CA ALA A 98 9.12 20.11 -5.35
C ALA A 98 8.63 20.17 -3.89
N PRO A 99 7.51 20.88 -3.61
CA PRO A 99 6.99 20.95 -2.26
C PRO A 99 6.36 19.64 -1.80
N ASP A 100 5.98 18.77 -2.75
CA ASP A 100 5.36 17.48 -2.51
C ASP A 100 6.39 16.33 -2.59
N ASP A 101 6.35 15.42 -1.62
CA ASP A 101 7.09 14.15 -1.65
C ASP A 101 6.33 13.07 -2.43
N PHE A 102 4.99 13.24 -2.55
CA PHE A 102 4.12 12.36 -3.31
C PHE A 102 3.25 13.14 -4.28
N ARG A 103 3.15 12.64 -5.50
CA ARG A 103 2.26 13.14 -6.53
C ARG A 103 1.53 11.99 -7.22
N MET A 104 0.26 11.81 -6.87
CA MET A 104 -0.59 10.78 -7.44
C MET A 104 -1.21 11.30 -8.74
N GLN A 105 -0.99 10.57 -9.83
CA GLN A 105 -1.52 10.93 -11.15
C GLN A 105 -2.31 9.77 -11.74
N ARG A 106 -3.45 10.09 -12.32
CA ARG A 106 -4.31 9.14 -13.03
C ARG A 106 -4.87 9.79 -14.29
N ASN A 107 -4.71 9.10 -15.43
CA ASN A 107 -5.14 9.59 -16.75
C ASN A 107 -4.59 11.01 -17.07
N GLY A 108 -3.31 11.22 -16.78
CA GLY A 108 -2.62 12.50 -17.02
C GLY A 108 -2.98 13.62 -16.02
N ARG A 109 -3.89 13.39 -15.07
CA ARG A 109 -4.32 14.41 -14.09
C ARG A 109 -3.76 14.10 -12.71
N ILE A 110 -3.32 15.13 -11.99
CA ILE A 110 -2.96 15.03 -10.58
C ILE A 110 -4.27 14.84 -9.79
N VAL A 111 -4.38 13.72 -9.07
CA VAL A 111 -5.53 13.38 -8.22
C VAL A 111 -5.24 13.59 -6.75
N GLY A 112 -3.96 13.71 -6.36
CA GLY A 112 -3.55 13.99 -4.99
C GLY A 112 -2.08 14.32 -4.88
N GLN A 113 -1.73 15.06 -3.82
CA GLN A 113 -0.37 15.39 -3.45
C GLN A 113 -0.17 15.14 -1.96
N GLY A 114 1.04 14.82 -1.55
CA GLY A 114 1.35 14.56 -0.15
C GLY A 114 2.76 14.97 0.24
N GLN A 115 2.91 15.34 1.50
CA GLN A 115 4.17 15.65 2.13
C GLN A 115 4.42 14.66 3.26
N ALA A 116 5.57 13.99 3.23
CA ALA A 116 6.00 13.08 4.27
C ALA A 116 6.93 13.78 5.26
N LYS A 117 6.79 13.46 6.55
CA LYS A 117 7.73 13.88 7.58
C LYS A 117 8.00 12.74 8.55
N TYR A 118 9.23 12.23 8.52
CA TYR A 118 9.75 11.32 9.52
C TYR A 118 10.72 12.05 10.44
N ASN A 119 10.18 12.67 11.46
CA ASN A 119 10.94 13.38 12.49
C ASN A 119 11.09 12.53 13.77
N ASN A 120 12.14 12.79 14.55
CA ASN A 120 12.34 12.16 15.86
C ASN A 120 11.42 12.75 16.95
N SER A 121 10.63 13.78 16.60
CA SER A 121 9.74 14.50 17.51
C SER A 121 8.44 14.84 16.79
N ALA A 122 7.33 14.49 17.42
CA ALA A 122 5.99 14.86 16.95
C ALA A 122 5.83 16.39 16.85
N TRP A 123 6.42 17.14 17.78
CA TRP A 123 6.42 18.59 17.75
C TRP A 123 7.05 19.17 16.46
N ARG A 124 8.23 18.65 16.08
CA ARG A 124 8.90 19.08 14.83
C ARG A 124 8.09 18.68 13.59
N ALA A 125 7.43 17.52 13.62
CA ALA A 125 6.56 17.12 12.52
C ALA A 125 5.36 18.08 12.41
N ALA A 126 4.73 18.42 13.54
CA ALA A 126 3.63 19.39 13.61
C ALA A 126 4.05 20.77 13.08
N GLN A 127 5.19 21.29 13.52
CA GLN A 127 5.74 22.55 13.02
C GLN A 127 5.95 22.54 11.50
N ASN A 128 6.46 21.44 10.94
CA ASN A 128 6.65 21.31 9.50
C ASN A 128 5.29 21.24 8.76
N PHE A 129 4.29 20.59 9.34
CA PHE A 129 3.00 20.38 8.69
C PHE A 129 2.11 21.62 8.59
N VAL A 130 2.42 22.68 9.34
CA VAL A 130 1.71 23.98 9.26
C VAL A 130 2.33 24.95 8.25
N ASP A 131 3.42 24.57 7.59
CA ASP A 131 4.03 25.41 6.55
C ASP A 131 3.02 25.64 5.41
N PRO A 132 2.72 26.91 5.04
CA PRO A 132 1.74 27.24 4.01
C PRO A 132 1.99 26.58 2.64
N LYS A 133 3.25 26.24 2.33
CA LYS A 133 3.58 25.56 1.05
C LYS A 133 2.97 24.18 0.91
N TYR A 134 2.51 23.56 2.03
CA TYR A 134 1.85 22.25 2.02
C TYR A 134 0.32 22.34 2.11
N THR A 135 -0.25 23.53 1.87
CA THR A 135 -1.72 23.71 1.86
C THR A 135 -2.35 22.69 0.92
N ASP A 136 -3.42 22.05 1.39
CA ASP A 136 -4.21 21.02 0.69
C ASP A 136 -3.45 19.72 0.33
N MET A 137 -2.21 19.56 0.79
CA MET A 137 -1.48 18.32 0.65
C MET A 137 -1.78 17.37 1.83
N GLN A 138 -1.80 16.08 1.57
CA GLN A 138 -1.81 15.06 2.61
C GLN A 138 -0.56 15.18 3.49
N ARG A 139 -0.72 15.09 4.81
CA ARG A 139 0.36 15.06 5.79
C ARG A 139 0.57 13.63 6.24
N ILE A 140 1.72 13.07 5.92
CA ILE A 140 2.04 11.68 6.19
C ILE A 140 3.25 11.60 7.13
N ALA A 141 3.09 10.88 8.23
CA ALA A 141 4.15 10.54 9.18
C ALA A 141 3.99 9.08 9.63
N PRO A 142 4.97 8.50 10.34
CA PRO A 142 4.77 7.18 10.93
C PRO A 142 3.48 7.13 11.76
N THR A 143 2.69 6.08 11.56
CA THR A 143 1.32 5.99 12.11
C THR A 143 1.29 5.99 13.62
N ASP A 144 2.34 5.50 14.27
CA ASP A 144 2.52 5.53 15.72
C ASP A 144 2.83 6.94 16.28
N GLN A 145 3.13 7.92 15.42
CA GLN A 145 3.34 9.33 15.80
C GLN A 145 2.11 10.21 15.56
N MET A 146 1.11 9.74 14.84
CA MET A 146 0.00 10.58 14.35
C MET A 146 -0.82 11.22 15.47
N ALA A 147 -1.12 10.47 16.53
CA ALA A 147 -1.88 11.02 17.68
C ALA A 147 -1.10 12.12 18.41
N ASP A 148 0.21 11.94 18.57
CA ASP A 148 1.08 12.93 19.20
C ASP A 148 1.23 14.17 18.32
N ILE A 149 1.32 14.02 17.01
CA ILE A 149 1.38 15.13 16.05
C ILE A 149 0.09 15.95 16.11
N GLU A 150 -1.08 15.30 16.11
CA GLU A 150 -2.38 15.95 16.23
C GLU A 150 -2.49 16.72 17.56
N SER A 151 -2.04 16.12 18.66
CA SER A 151 -1.98 16.77 19.98
C SER A 151 -1.05 17.99 19.98
N CYS A 152 0.10 17.92 19.31
CA CYS A 152 1.01 19.04 19.16
C CYS A 152 0.39 20.18 18.34
N LEU A 153 -0.28 19.87 17.22
CA LEU A 153 -1.00 20.87 16.41
C LEU A 153 -2.08 21.58 17.22
N HIS A 154 -2.83 20.85 18.06
CA HIS A 154 -3.83 21.42 18.94
C HIS A 154 -3.22 22.40 19.95
N LYS A 155 -2.14 22.00 20.63
CA LYS A 155 -1.43 22.86 21.57
C LYS A 155 -0.86 24.14 20.91
N MET A 156 -0.32 24.01 19.70
CA MET A 156 0.18 25.17 18.95
C MET A 156 -0.96 26.16 18.61
N ALA A 157 -2.15 25.66 18.30
CA ALA A 157 -3.32 26.51 18.06
C ALA A 157 -3.83 27.17 19.35
N GLU A 158 -3.91 26.43 20.46
CA GLU A 158 -4.31 26.97 21.77
C GLU A 158 -3.36 28.06 22.27
N ASN A 159 -2.05 27.88 22.05
CA ASN A 159 -1.02 28.84 22.41
C ASN A 159 -0.95 30.06 21.46
N GLY A 160 -1.72 30.08 20.38
CA GLY A 160 -1.67 31.14 19.37
C GLY A 160 -0.40 31.12 18.49
N GLU A 161 0.36 30.02 18.51
CA GLU A 161 1.58 29.86 17.70
C GLU A 161 1.25 29.67 16.22
N ILE A 162 0.06 29.17 15.91
CA ILE A 162 -0.47 29.00 14.55
C ILE A 162 -1.89 29.55 14.45
N SER A 163 -2.27 30.00 13.26
CA SER A 163 -3.63 30.45 13.01
C SER A 163 -4.62 29.28 13.03
N LYS A 164 -5.90 29.56 13.32
CA LYS A 164 -6.98 28.58 13.23
C LYS A 164 -7.05 27.92 11.85
N THR A 165 -6.90 28.67 10.78
CA THR A 165 -6.89 28.17 9.40
C THR A 165 -5.73 27.21 9.14
N ALA A 166 -4.53 27.51 9.63
CA ALA A 166 -3.36 26.65 9.50
C ALA A 166 -3.59 25.33 10.27
N TYR A 167 -4.14 25.39 11.47
CA TYR A 167 -4.52 24.23 12.27
C TYR A 167 -5.54 23.35 11.54
N GLU A 168 -6.67 23.93 11.11
CA GLU A 168 -7.74 23.20 10.42
C GLU A 168 -7.23 22.54 9.13
N ASN A 169 -6.42 23.23 8.34
CA ASN A 169 -5.81 22.67 7.15
C ASN A 169 -4.85 21.53 7.49
N ALA A 170 -4.01 21.66 8.52
CA ALA A 170 -3.08 20.61 8.90
C ALA A 170 -3.80 19.35 9.39
N VAL A 171 -4.80 19.50 10.27
CA VAL A 171 -5.52 18.38 10.86
C VAL A 171 -6.42 17.66 9.85
N SER A 172 -7.15 18.41 9.00
CA SER A 172 -8.02 17.82 7.98
C SER A 172 -7.27 16.99 6.94
N ASN A 173 -6.00 17.31 6.72
CA ASN A 173 -5.12 16.61 5.78
C ASN A 173 -4.16 15.60 6.45
N LEU A 174 -4.28 15.36 7.76
CA LEU A 174 -3.44 14.42 8.49
C LEU A 174 -3.90 12.97 8.23
N MET A 175 -3.09 12.20 7.51
CA MET A 175 -3.46 10.86 7.02
C MET A 175 -3.13 9.77 8.03
N LYS A 176 -4.06 9.45 8.94
CA LYS A 176 -3.90 8.45 10.01
C LYS A 176 -3.69 7.01 9.50
N LYS A 177 -4.07 6.73 8.25
CA LYS A 177 -3.89 5.42 7.58
C LYS A 177 -2.76 5.43 6.55
N GLY A 178 -1.85 6.40 6.63
CA GLY A 178 -0.78 6.59 5.65
C GLY A 178 -1.26 7.22 4.34
N LEU A 179 -0.41 7.17 3.31
CA LEU A 179 -0.70 7.75 2.00
C LEU A 179 -2.00 7.18 1.43
N THR A 180 -2.90 8.05 0.99
CA THR A 180 -4.26 7.67 0.56
C THR A 180 -4.56 8.23 -0.82
N ASP A 181 -5.15 7.43 -1.70
CA ASP A 181 -5.71 7.92 -2.97
C ASP A 181 -7.02 8.66 -2.70
N PRO A 182 -7.12 9.97 -2.95
CA PRO A 182 -8.32 10.74 -2.64
C PRO A 182 -9.56 10.32 -3.42
N SER A 183 -9.37 9.72 -4.60
CA SER A 183 -10.49 9.35 -5.49
C SER A 183 -11.14 8.02 -5.13
N THR A 184 -10.39 7.09 -4.53
CA THR A 184 -10.89 5.75 -4.15
C THR A 184 -10.97 5.54 -2.65
N GLY A 185 -10.27 6.36 -1.85
CA GLY A 185 -10.11 6.16 -0.42
C GLY A 185 -9.18 4.99 -0.04
N ILE A 186 -8.53 4.34 -1.02
CA ILE A 186 -7.56 3.28 -0.76
C ILE A 186 -6.33 3.89 -0.11
N ALA A 187 -5.89 3.34 1.01
CA ALA A 187 -4.74 3.81 1.77
C ALA A 187 -3.60 2.79 1.75
N SER A 188 -2.38 3.26 2.02
CA SER A 188 -1.19 2.42 2.19
C SER A 188 -1.29 1.47 3.40
N GLY A 189 -2.10 1.84 4.39
CA GLY A 189 -2.17 1.19 5.70
C GLY A 189 -1.15 1.75 6.69
N GLY A 190 -0.28 2.64 6.21
CA GLY A 190 0.75 3.33 6.98
C GLY A 190 1.96 2.48 7.35
N THR A 191 2.99 3.15 7.83
CA THR A 191 4.27 2.56 8.26
C THR A 191 4.59 3.08 9.66
N THR A 192 5.02 2.21 10.55
CA THR A 192 5.39 2.60 11.92
C THR A 192 6.88 2.95 12.03
N THR A 193 7.22 3.73 13.05
CA THR A 193 8.63 4.00 13.42
C THR A 193 9.39 2.70 13.63
N ALA A 194 8.80 1.73 14.35
CA ALA A 194 9.42 0.44 14.61
C ALA A 194 9.67 -0.38 13.33
N GLU A 195 8.79 -0.29 12.34
CA GLU A 195 8.97 -0.94 11.04
C GLU A 195 10.19 -0.37 10.32
N LEU A 196 10.34 0.96 10.31
CA LEU A 196 11.47 1.64 9.68
C LEU A 196 12.80 1.41 10.41
N GLN A 197 12.79 1.42 11.75
CA GLN A 197 13.99 1.20 12.55
C GLN A 197 14.61 -0.19 12.33
N LYS A 198 13.83 -1.19 11.92
CA LYS A 198 14.34 -2.50 11.53
C LYS A 198 15.22 -2.49 10.28
N LEU A 199 15.19 -1.39 9.51
CA LEU A 199 16.03 -1.21 8.32
C LEU A 199 17.39 -0.59 8.65
N ARG A 200 17.60 -0.18 9.90
CA ARG A 200 18.86 0.37 10.39
C ARG A 200 19.85 -0.76 10.68
N GLY A 201 21.06 -0.61 10.17
CA GLY A 201 22.19 -1.48 10.50
C GLY A 201 22.83 -1.12 11.84
N THR A 202 23.63 -2.02 12.35
CA THR A 202 24.43 -1.82 13.58
C THR A 202 25.47 -0.70 13.45
N ASP A 203 25.86 -0.39 12.22
CA ASP A 203 26.76 0.71 11.87
C ASP A 203 26.05 2.08 11.78
N GLY A 204 24.77 2.14 12.09
CA GLY A 204 23.95 3.36 12.03
C GLY A 204 23.57 3.80 10.62
N ARG A 205 23.77 2.95 9.62
CA ARG A 205 23.39 3.20 8.22
C ARG A 205 22.18 2.37 7.83
N VAL A 206 21.72 2.53 6.59
CA VAL A 206 20.70 1.66 6.01
C VAL A 206 21.28 0.28 5.77
N SER A 207 20.72 -0.76 6.40
CA SER A 207 21.10 -2.15 6.19
C SER A 207 20.48 -2.70 4.91
N GLN A 208 21.28 -2.92 3.88
CA GLN A 208 20.80 -3.57 2.65
C GLN A 208 20.22 -4.97 2.91
N GLN A 209 20.80 -5.71 3.86
CA GLN A 209 20.28 -7.01 4.24
C GLN A 209 18.88 -6.90 4.87
N ALA A 210 18.68 -5.95 5.78
CA ALA A 210 17.38 -5.72 6.40
C ALA A 210 16.33 -5.26 5.37
N VAL A 211 16.72 -4.41 4.41
CA VAL A 211 15.84 -3.99 3.31
C VAL A 211 15.47 -5.18 2.41
N ARG A 212 16.42 -6.06 2.09
CA ARG A 212 16.13 -7.31 1.35
C ARG A 212 15.15 -8.21 2.10
N GLN A 213 15.34 -8.38 3.41
CA GLN A 213 14.43 -9.17 4.23
C GLN A 213 13.03 -8.52 4.34
N TYR A 214 12.97 -7.19 4.38
CA TYR A 214 11.71 -6.45 4.33
C TYR A 214 10.99 -6.71 3.00
N ALA A 215 11.69 -6.53 1.89
CA ALA A 215 11.17 -6.77 0.55
C ALA A 215 10.64 -8.20 0.40
N ALA A 216 11.44 -9.21 0.75
CA ALA A 216 11.04 -10.61 0.67
C ALA A 216 9.78 -10.92 1.51
N ARG A 217 9.66 -10.33 2.71
CA ARG A 217 8.46 -10.49 3.54
C ARG A 217 7.24 -9.79 2.95
N PHE A 218 7.43 -8.63 2.34
CA PHE A 218 6.35 -7.89 1.70
C PHE A 218 5.81 -8.66 0.48
N GLU A 219 6.70 -9.12 -0.40
CA GLU A 219 6.38 -9.95 -1.56
C GLU A 219 5.71 -11.27 -1.15
N GLY A 220 6.25 -11.94 -0.12
CA GLY A 220 5.69 -13.19 0.41
C GLY A 220 4.26 -13.04 0.94
N LYS A 221 3.92 -11.92 1.56
CA LYS A 221 2.54 -11.62 1.98
C LYS A 221 1.58 -11.48 0.79
N GLN A 222 2.02 -10.85 -0.29
CA GLN A 222 1.20 -10.70 -1.49
C GLN A 222 1.00 -12.05 -2.19
N LEU A 223 2.06 -12.84 -2.31
CA LEU A 223 1.97 -14.18 -2.88
C LEU A 223 1.03 -15.10 -2.07
N ALA A 224 1.10 -15.05 -0.73
CA ALA A 224 0.19 -15.80 0.13
C ALA A 224 -1.28 -15.36 -0.08
N ARG A 225 -1.53 -14.07 -0.28
CA ARG A 225 -2.87 -13.54 -0.60
C ARG A 225 -3.36 -14.05 -1.96
N GLU A 226 -2.49 -14.07 -2.96
CA GLU A 226 -2.80 -14.58 -4.29
C GLU A 226 -3.22 -16.07 -4.24
N VAL A 227 -2.43 -16.90 -3.56
CA VAL A 227 -2.73 -18.32 -3.37
C VAL A 227 -4.05 -18.51 -2.62
N GLY A 228 -4.30 -17.74 -1.55
CA GLY A 228 -5.55 -17.78 -0.81
C GLY A 228 -6.77 -17.40 -1.65
N THR A 229 -6.64 -16.39 -2.51
CA THR A 229 -7.70 -15.96 -3.41
C THR A 229 -7.98 -17.02 -4.47
N ALA A 230 -6.94 -17.61 -5.07
CA ALA A 230 -7.08 -18.69 -6.05
C ALA A 230 -7.77 -19.93 -5.44
N ALA A 231 -7.39 -20.33 -4.23
CA ALA A 231 -8.02 -21.44 -3.50
C ALA A 231 -9.50 -21.16 -3.21
N SER A 232 -9.84 -19.94 -2.77
CA SER A 232 -11.23 -19.53 -2.51
C SER A 232 -12.08 -19.57 -3.78
N ASN A 233 -11.52 -19.13 -4.91
CA ASN A 233 -12.23 -19.17 -6.19
C ASN A 233 -12.46 -20.59 -6.70
N MET A 234 -11.52 -21.52 -6.48
CA MET A 234 -11.70 -22.95 -6.80
C MET A 234 -12.79 -23.61 -5.95
N ALA A 235 -12.91 -23.23 -4.69
CA ALA A 235 -13.95 -23.74 -3.80
C ALA A 235 -15.38 -23.30 -4.18
N LEU A 236 -15.51 -22.19 -4.93
CA LEU A 236 -16.80 -21.67 -5.41
C LEU A 236 -17.27 -22.31 -6.73
N ILE A 237 -16.44 -23.13 -7.38
CA ILE A 237 -16.87 -23.87 -8.57
C ILE A 237 -17.85 -24.97 -8.10
N PRO A 238 -19.15 -24.91 -8.47
CA PRO A 238 -20.07 -25.94 -8.09
C PRO A 238 -19.59 -27.27 -8.71
N LEU A 239 -19.30 -28.25 -7.88
CA LEU A 239 -19.09 -29.61 -8.36
C LEU A 239 -20.30 -29.98 -9.26
N PRO A 240 -20.08 -30.46 -10.49
CA PRO A 240 -21.19 -30.88 -11.34
C PRO A 240 -21.99 -31.92 -10.56
N VAL A 241 -23.25 -31.59 -10.26
CA VAL A 241 -24.19 -32.57 -9.70
C VAL A 241 -24.35 -33.61 -10.78
N ILE A 242 -23.63 -34.71 -10.67
CA ILE A 242 -23.85 -35.92 -11.49
C ILE A 242 -25.23 -36.41 -11.09
N MET A 243 -26.24 -35.99 -11.84
CA MET A 243 -27.55 -36.66 -11.76
C MET A 243 -27.32 -38.12 -12.13
N ARG A 244 -27.41 -38.99 -11.15
CA ARG A 244 -27.59 -40.43 -11.40
C ARG A 244 -28.84 -40.61 -12.24
N THR A 245 -28.68 -40.79 -13.51
CA THR A 245 -29.67 -41.53 -14.28
C THR A 245 -29.50 -42.98 -13.86
N SER A 246 -30.58 -43.58 -13.38
CA SER A 246 -30.69 -44.99 -13.01
C SER A 246 -30.34 -45.87 -14.21
N GLY A 247 -29.11 -46.32 -14.24
CA GLY A 247 -28.59 -47.25 -15.25
C GLY A 247 -27.24 -47.76 -14.76
N ASN A 248 -27.24 -49.02 -14.27
CA ASN A 248 -26.12 -49.74 -13.73
C ASN A 248 -24.84 -49.57 -14.55
N ARG A 249 -23.81 -48.90 -13.97
CA ARG A 249 -22.38 -49.24 -14.16
C ARG A 249 -21.54 -48.58 -13.08
N CYS A 250 -20.89 -49.40 -12.27
CA CYS A 250 -19.88 -48.96 -11.30
C CYS A 250 -18.67 -48.36 -12.00
N TYR A 251 -18.32 -47.09 -11.68
CA TYR A 251 -16.99 -46.55 -11.88
C TYR A 251 -16.45 -46.12 -10.50
N HIS A 252 -15.31 -46.71 -10.17
CA HIS A 252 -14.54 -46.38 -8.97
C HIS A 252 -14.06 -44.92 -9.06
N SER A 253 -14.53 -44.03 -8.19
CA SER A 253 -13.97 -42.71 -7.99
C SER A 253 -13.00 -42.74 -6.81
N HIS A 254 -11.76 -42.36 -7.06
CA HIS A 254 -10.75 -42.15 -6.04
C HIS A 254 -11.14 -40.95 -5.19
N CYS A 255 -11.47 -41.18 -3.92
CA CYS A 255 -11.57 -40.15 -2.90
C CYS A 255 -10.14 -39.76 -2.48
N VAL A 256 -9.74 -38.54 -2.80
CA VAL A 256 -8.56 -37.91 -2.18
C VAL A 256 -9.02 -37.26 -0.90
N ARG A 257 -8.63 -37.83 0.23
CA ARG A 257 -8.76 -37.18 1.55
C ARG A 257 -7.64 -36.17 1.72
N TYR A 258 -7.98 -34.93 1.92
CA TYR A 258 -7.05 -33.96 2.46
C TYR A 258 -7.01 -34.12 3.97
N THR A 259 -5.87 -34.48 4.52
CA THR A 259 -5.56 -34.40 5.95
C THR A 259 -5.20 -32.97 6.31
N GLU A 260 -5.88 -32.44 7.32
CA GLU A 260 -5.54 -31.20 8.00
C GLU A 260 -4.14 -31.29 8.60
N PHE A 261 -3.34 -30.26 8.33
CA PHE A 261 -2.13 -29.99 9.14
C PHE A 261 -2.46 -28.85 10.11
N VAL A 262 -2.28 -29.16 11.37
CA VAL A 262 -2.32 -28.23 12.51
C VAL A 262 -1.10 -27.31 12.50
#